data_a1926f9e9c3d34c8d3366dd6381bb2dd
#
_entry.id   a1926f9e9c3d34c8d3366dd6381bb2dd
#
_cell.length_a   1.000
_cell.length_b   1.000
_cell.length_c   1.000
_cell.angle_alpha   90.00
_cell.angle_beta   90.00
_cell.angle_gamma   90.00
#
_symmetry.space_group_name_H-M   'P 1'
#
loop_
_entity.id
_entity.type
_entity.pdbx_description
1 polymer ?
#
loop_
_entity_poly.entity_id
_entity_poly.type
_entity_poly.pdbx_seq_one_letter_code
_entity_poly.pdbx_strand_id
1 'polypeptide(L)'
;VTVSVRPAEIADAEALAPLHHEVWVEAYTGLVPQQVLDDMGRRPLEQRVERWRERIAWPHGTTWVAHDAGTLAGFVSVGRGRDGSGDLEVMALYVRRRHYDTGLGHRLLVTAIGEAPAYLWVLDGNARATRFYERHGFAFDGQVEEEPEGLHRRMVRG
;
A
#
# COMPACT_ATOMS: atom_id res chain seq x y z
N VAL A 1 -6.79 22.77 6.13
CA VAL A 1 -6.26 21.43 5.91
C VAL A 1 -5.49 21.41 4.62
N THR A 2 -4.25 20.99 4.68
CA THR A 2 -3.31 21.04 3.57
C THR A 2 -3.16 19.70 2.85
N VAL A 3 -3.94 18.68 3.25
CA VAL A 3 -3.86 17.34 2.67
C VAL A 3 -4.72 17.26 1.42
N SER A 4 -4.14 16.72 0.35
CA SER A 4 -4.84 16.45 -0.90
C SER A 4 -4.61 15.01 -1.36
N VAL A 5 -5.59 14.43 -2.06
CA VAL A 5 -5.51 13.10 -2.66
C VAL A 5 -5.89 13.22 -4.12
N ARG A 6 -5.10 12.63 -5.01
CA ARG A 6 -5.35 12.63 -6.44
C ARG A 6 -4.81 11.37 -7.10
N PRO A 7 -5.24 11.02 -8.32
CA PRO A 7 -4.60 9.95 -9.07
C PRO A 7 -3.12 10.27 -9.32
N ALA A 8 -2.28 9.25 -9.26
CA ALA A 8 -0.86 9.41 -9.56
C ALA A 8 -0.65 9.68 -11.05
N GLU A 9 0.35 10.52 -11.34
CA GLU A 9 0.85 10.77 -12.68
C GLU A 9 2.22 10.11 -12.84
N ILE A 10 2.66 9.89 -14.07
CA ILE A 10 3.97 9.26 -14.33
C ILE A 10 5.11 10.01 -13.63
N ALA A 11 5.03 11.34 -13.58
CA ALA A 11 6.03 12.16 -12.90
C ALA A 11 6.13 11.88 -11.38
N ASP A 12 5.09 11.31 -10.77
CA ASP A 12 5.10 10.99 -9.34
C ASP A 12 6.03 9.81 -9.01
N ALA A 13 6.43 9.02 -10.00
CA ALA A 13 7.28 7.84 -9.79
C ALA A 13 8.59 8.18 -9.08
N GLU A 14 9.18 9.34 -9.38
CA GLU A 14 10.44 9.76 -8.77
C GLU A 14 10.31 9.99 -7.25
N ALA A 15 9.19 10.52 -6.78
CA ALA A 15 8.95 10.72 -5.36
C ALA A 15 8.41 9.44 -4.69
N LEU A 16 7.63 8.64 -5.41
CA LEU A 16 7.07 7.39 -4.88
C LEU A 16 8.14 6.34 -4.58
N ALA A 17 9.17 6.24 -5.40
CA ALA A 17 10.21 5.22 -5.22
C ALA A 17 10.93 5.35 -3.86
N PRO A 18 11.46 6.51 -3.45
CA PRO A 18 12.03 6.64 -2.11
C PRO A 18 10.97 6.54 -1.00
N LEU A 19 9.80 7.10 -1.19
CA LEU A 19 8.73 7.01 -0.19
C LEU A 19 8.37 5.56 0.11
N HIS A 20 8.26 4.72 -0.90
CA HIS A 20 7.90 3.31 -0.77
C HIS A 20 8.84 2.59 0.20
N HIS A 21 10.14 2.79 0.06
CA HIS A 21 11.12 2.21 1.00
C HIS A 21 10.97 2.80 2.40
N GLU A 22 10.83 4.11 2.50
CA GLU A 22 10.70 4.80 3.79
C GLU A 22 9.47 4.34 4.58
N VAL A 23 8.31 4.22 3.94
CA VAL A 23 7.09 3.75 4.63
C VAL A 23 7.19 2.28 5.01
N TRP A 24 7.91 1.45 4.23
CA TRP A 24 8.18 0.07 4.61
C TRP A 24 9.06 -0.01 5.85
N VAL A 25 10.12 0.79 5.92
CA VAL A 25 10.97 0.87 7.10
C VAL A 25 10.16 1.29 8.32
N GLU A 26 9.32 2.30 8.18
CA GLU A 26 8.46 2.76 9.28
C GLU A 26 7.47 1.70 9.74
N ALA A 27 6.83 1.00 8.80
CA ALA A 27 5.78 0.04 9.10
C ALA A 27 6.31 -1.32 9.59
N TYR A 28 7.44 -1.78 9.06
CA TYR A 28 7.85 -3.17 9.18
C TYR A 28 9.13 -3.40 9.99
N THR A 29 9.85 -2.36 10.42
CA THR A 29 11.01 -2.55 11.30
C THR A 29 10.57 -3.28 12.57
N GLY A 30 11.21 -4.42 12.84
CA GLY A 30 10.86 -5.29 13.95
C GLY A 30 9.79 -6.34 13.64
N LEU A 31 9.13 -6.24 12.47
CA LEU A 31 8.10 -7.21 12.04
C LEU A 31 8.60 -8.12 10.92
N VAL A 32 9.51 -7.65 10.08
CA VAL A 32 10.09 -8.43 8.99
C VAL A 32 11.60 -8.56 9.22
N PRO A 33 12.27 -9.56 8.60
CA PRO A 33 13.72 -9.67 8.67
C PRO A 33 14.36 -8.36 8.18
N GLN A 34 15.32 -7.83 8.92
CA GLN A 34 16.01 -6.59 8.56
C GLN A 34 16.62 -6.67 7.17
N GLN A 35 17.09 -7.85 6.76
CA GLN A 35 17.67 -8.08 5.44
C GLN A 35 16.70 -7.73 4.30
N VAL A 36 15.40 -7.98 4.49
CA VAL A 36 14.38 -7.64 3.49
C VAL A 36 14.32 -6.14 3.26
N LEU A 37 14.33 -5.35 4.34
CA LEU A 37 14.32 -3.88 4.25
C LEU A 37 15.63 -3.35 3.65
N ASP A 38 16.75 -3.93 4.04
CA ASP A 38 18.07 -3.54 3.53
C ASP A 38 18.18 -3.82 2.03
N ASP A 39 17.75 -4.99 1.59
CA ASP A 39 17.77 -5.37 0.17
C ASP A 39 16.89 -4.45 -0.67
N MET A 40 15.72 -4.10 -0.15
CA MET A 40 14.84 -3.15 -0.82
C MET A 40 15.51 -1.79 -1.02
N GLY A 41 16.21 -1.31 0.00
CA GLY A 41 16.94 -0.03 -0.06
C GLY A 41 18.17 -0.06 -0.97
N ARG A 42 18.75 -1.25 -1.21
CA ARG A 42 19.92 -1.40 -2.08
C ARG A 42 19.60 -1.49 -3.56
N ARG A 43 18.35 -1.75 -3.91
CA ARG A 43 17.95 -1.78 -5.32
C ARG A 43 18.23 -0.41 -5.94
N PRO A 44 18.81 -0.36 -7.16
CA PRO A 44 19.10 0.92 -7.81
C PRO A 44 17.85 1.80 -7.88
N LEU A 45 17.99 3.06 -7.52
CA LEU A 45 16.87 4.01 -7.49
C LEU A 45 16.18 4.09 -8.86
N GLU A 46 16.95 4.12 -9.94
CA GLU A 46 16.40 4.16 -11.30
C GLU A 46 15.48 3.00 -11.62
N GLN A 47 15.83 1.79 -11.15
CA GLN A 47 14.97 0.60 -11.33
C GLN A 47 13.68 0.72 -10.52
N ARG A 48 13.78 1.25 -9.30
CA ARG A 48 12.60 1.44 -8.45
C ARG A 48 11.66 2.49 -9.04
N VAL A 49 12.22 3.56 -9.58
CA VAL A 49 11.45 4.60 -10.27
C VAL A 49 10.74 4.01 -11.50
N GLU A 50 11.46 3.22 -12.30
CA GLU A 50 10.88 2.61 -13.50
C GLU A 50 9.74 1.65 -13.16
N ARG A 51 9.88 0.85 -12.11
CA ARG A 51 8.79 -0.01 -11.63
C ARG A 51 7.55 0.79 -11.23
N TRP A 52 7.75 1.96 -10.63
CA TRP A 52 6.63 2.85 -10.31
C TRP A 52 5.97 3.42 -11.56
N ARG A 53 6.74 3.78 -12.58
CA ARG A 53 6.18 4.21 -13.87
C ARG A 53 5.30 3.12 -14.47
N GLU A 54 5.78 1.89 -14.47
CA GLU A 54 5.03 0.73 -14.96
C GLU A 54 3.74 0.52 -14.19
N ARG A 55 3.79 0.61 -12.86
CA ARG A 55 2.62 0.46 -12.00
C ARG A 55 1.58 1.55 -12.27
N ILE A 56 2.01 2.79 -12.37
CA ILE A 56 1.12 3.93 -12.64
C ILE A 56 0.48 3.78 -14.02
N ALA A 57 1.22 3.33 -15.00
CA ALA A 57 0.75 3.12 -16.38
C ALA A 57 -0.09 1.85 -16.55
N TRP A 58 -0.12 0.96 -15.56
CA TRP A 58 -0.82 -0.32 -15.67
C TRP A 58 -2.32 -0.10 -15.89
N PRO A 59 -2.91 -0.67 -16.99
CA PRO A 59 -4.29 -0.34 -17.38
C PRO A 59 -5.37 -0.99 -16.52
N HIS A 60 -5.01 -1.95 -15.64
CA HIS A 60 -5.97 -2.70 -14.84
C HIS A 60 -5.99 -2.26 -13.37
N GLY A 61 -5.39 -1.13 -13.07
CA GLY A 61 -5.36 -0.60 -11.72
C GLY A 61 -5.11 0.90 -11.68
N THR A 62 -5.22 1.46 -10.49
CA THR A 62 -5.02 2.89 -10.25
C THR A 62 -4.20 3.07 -8.98
N THR A 63 -3.26 4.00 -9.03
CA THR A 63 -2.54 4.48 -7.84
C THR A 63 -3.02 5.89 -7.52
N TRP A 64 -3.30 6.14 -6.25
CA TRP A 64 -3.66 7.45 -5.73
C TRP A 64 -2.55 7.92 -4.80
N VAL A 65 -2.21 9.19 -4.86
CA VAL A 65 -1.18 9.80 -4.01
C VAL A 65 -1.79 10.82 -3.09
N ALA A 66 -1.24 10.92 -1.89
CA ALA A 66 -1.62 11.91 -0.90
C ALA A 66 -0.46 12.85 -0.63
N HIS A 67 -0.73 14.13 -0.64
CA HIS A 67 0.25 15.18 -0.32
C HIS A 67 -0.22 15.97 0.90
N ASP A 68 0.74 16.35 1.73
CA ASP A 68 0.51 17.28 2.84
C ASP A 68 1.42 18.48 2.62
N ALA A 69 0.80 19.64 2.40
CA ALA A 69 1.52 20.88 2.08
C ALA A 69 2.52 20.72 0.93
N GLY A 70 2.12 19.95 -0.10
CA GLY A 70 2.95 19.71 -1.28
C GLY A 70 3.99 18.60 -1.14
N THR A 71 4.10 17.98 0.04
CA THR A 71 5.01 16.85 0.27
C THR A 71 4.26 15.54 0.23
N LEU A 72 4.80 14.55 -0.49
CA LEU A 72 4.18 13.22 -0.60
C LEU A 72 4.12 12.55 0.77
N ALA A 73 2.91 12.18 1.19
CA ALA A 73 2.63 11.65 2.52
C ALA A 73 2.18 10.19 2.53
N GLY A 74 1.72 9.68 1.39
CA GLY A 74 1.25 8.31 1.30
C GLY A 74 0.69 8.00 -0.08
N PHE A 75 0.29 6.74 -0.26
CA PHE A 75 -0.32 6.28 -1.51
C PHE A 75 -1.18 5.04 -1.27
N VAL A 76 -2.04 4.75 -2.24
CA VAL A 76 -2.80 3.50 -2.32
C VAL A 76 -2.76 3.01 -3.76
N SER A 77 -2.53 1.73 -3.97
CA SER A 77 -2.62 1.08 -5.29
C SER A 77 -3.68 0.00 -5.24
N VAL A 78 -4.62 0.05 -6.15
CA VAL A 78 -5.72 -0.90 -6.26
C VAL A 78 -5.88 -1.33 -7.71
N GLY A 79 -6.48 -2.48 -7.93
CA GLY A 79 -6.74 -2.93 -9.28
C GLY A 79 -7.22 -4.36 -9.35
N ARG A 80 -7.23 -4.93 -10.56
CA ARG A 80 -7.57 -6.32 -10.79
C ARG A 80 -6.63 -7.20 -9.99
N GLY A 81 -7.17 -8.07 -9.16
CA GLY A 81 -6.39 -8.91 -8.27
C GLY A 81 -5.42 -9.83 -8.97
N ARG A 82 -4.29 -10.06 -8.33
CA ARG A 82 -3.20 -10.90 -8.84
C ARG A 82 -3.51 -12.39 -8.73
N ASP A 83 -4.61 -12.75 -8.05
CA ASP A 83 -5.04 -14.15 -7.89
C ASP A 83 -5.75 -14.73 -9.11
N GLY A 84 -5.99 -13.92 -10.15
CA GLY A 84 -6.65 -14.34 -11.37
C GLY A 84 -8.18 -14.42 -11.32
N SER A 85 -8.80 -14.10 -10.18
CA SER A 85 -10.25 -14.12 -10.02
C SER A 85 -10.97 -12.99 -10.75
N GLY A 86 -10.26 -11.90 -11.00
CA GLY A 86 -10.85 -10.66 -11.49
C GLY A 86 -11.40 -9.75 -10.40
N ASP A 87 -11.34 -10.18 -9.14
CA ASP A 87 -11.78 -9.38 -8.00
C ASP A 87 -10.83 -8.20 -7.76
N LEU A 88 -11.38 -7.15 -7.14
CA LEU A 88 -10.61 -5.95 -6.79
C LEU A 88 -9.65 -6.27 -5.63
N GLU A 89 -8.38 -5.94 -5.82
CA GLU A 89 -7.36 -6.09 -4.78
C GLU A 89 -6.85 -4.72 -4.33
N VAL A 90 -6.75 -4.52 -3.02
CA VAL A 90 -5.97 -3.42 -2.44
C VAL A 90 -4.53 -3.94 -2.35
N MET A 91 -3.69 -3.53 -3.29
CA MET A 91 -2.34 -4.08 -3.45
C MET A 91 -1.34 -3.46 -2.48
N ALA A 92 -1.54 -2.19 -2.15
CA ALA A 92 -0.67 -1.45 -1.23
C ALA A 92 -1.43 -0.24 -0.70
N LEU A 93 -1.24 0.05 0.57
CA LEU A 93 -1.74 1.26 1.22
C LEU A 93 -0.76 1.63 2.33
N TYR A 94 -0.09 2.76 2.16
CA TYR A 94 0.90 3.22 3.12
C TYR A 94 0.78 4.72 3.31
N VAL A 95 0.93 5.15 4.56
CA VAL A 95 1.09 6.55 4.92
C VAL A 95 2.33 6.70 5.79
N ARG A 96 2.96 7.86 5.78
CA ARG A 96 4.07 8.12 6.68
C ARG A 96 3.61 8.02 8.13
N ARG A 97 4.50 7.57 9.01
CA ARG A 97 4.19 7.39 10.44
C ARG A 97 3.57 8.63 11.07
N ARG A 98 4.08 9.81 10.72
CA ARG A 98 3.55 11.07 11.27
C ARG A 98 2.09 11.34 10.91
N HIS A 99 1.55 10.62 9.93
CA HIS A 99 0.14 10.73 9.51
C HIS A 99 -0.72 9.58 10.04
N TYR A 100 -0.15 8.71 10.87
CA TYR A 100 -0.93 7.66 11.54
C TYR A 100 -2.01 8.29 12.41
N ASP A 101 -3.19 7.67 12.43
CA ASP A 101 -4.35 8.09 13.23
C ASP A 101 -4.86 9.50 12.89
N THR A 102 -4.57 10.01 11.70
CA THR A 102 -5.04 11.32 11.23
C THR A 102 -6.24 11.20 10.29
N GLY A 103 -6.63 9.98 9.90
CA GLY A 103 -7.68 9.75 8.90
C GLY A 103 -7.16 9.71 7.47
N LEU A 104 -5.86 9.89 7.23
CA LEU A 104 -5.31 9.88 5.87
C LEU A 104 -5.43 8.51 5.21
N GLY A 105 -5.13 7.43 5.93
CA GLY A 105 -5.31 6.07 5.42
C GLY A 105 -6.75 5.79 5.05
N HIS A 106 -7.70 6.20 5.90
CA HIS A 106 -9.13 6.10 5.61
C HIS A 106 -9.49 6.83 4.32
N ARG A 107 -9.03 8.07 4.18
CA ARG A 107 -9.32 8.88 2.99
C ARG A 107 -8.78 8.24 1.71
N LEU A 108 -7.57 7.70 1.75
CA LEU A 108 -6.98 6.99 0.62
C LEU A 108 -7.80 5.74 0.25
N LEU A 109 -8.15 4.93 1.23
CA LEU A 109 -8.91 3.70 0.98
C LEU A 109 -10.29 4.00 0.40
N VAL A 110 -11.03 4.93 1.00
CA VAL A 110 -12.36 5.32 0.52
C VAL A 110 -12.30 5.93 -0.88
N THR A 111 -11.30 6.75 -1.16
CA THR A 111 -11.10 7.32 -2.49
C THR A 111 -10.87 6.23 -3.54
N ALA A 112 -10.07 5.21 -3.19
CA ALA A 112 -9.68 4.17 -4.13
C ALA A 112 -10.78 3.15 -4.40
N ILE A 113 -11.51 2.72 -3.39
CA ILE A 113 -12.47 1.61 -3.52
C ILE A 113 -13.87 1.89 -2.97
N GLY A 114 -14.08 3.01 -2.25
CA GLY A 114 -15.37 3.30 -1.64
C GLY A 114 -15.83 2.14 -0.77
N GLU A 115 -17.05 1.66 -1.01
CA GLU A 115 -17.66 0.52 -0.33
C GLU A 115 -17.58 -0.78 -1.14
N ALA A 116 -16.82 -0.79 -2.24
CA ALA A 116 -16.76 -1.95 -3.13
C ALA A 116 -16.22 -3.20 -2.44
N PRO A 117 -16.70 -4.39 -2.81
CA PRO A 117 -16.07 -5.64 -2.41
C PRO A 117 -14.62 -5.69 -2.88
N ALA A 118 -13.72 -6.17 -2.02
CA ALA A 118 -12.30 -6.23 -2.31
C ALA A 118 -11.61 -7.24 -1.42
N TYR A 119 -10.36 -7.58 -1.76
CA TYR A 119 -9.50 -8.35 -0.88
C TYR A 119 -8.12 -7.72 -0.78
N LEU A 120 -7.37 -8.14 0.20
CA LEU A 120 -5.99 -7.71 0.43
C LEU A 120 -5.21 -8.77 1.19
N TRP A 121 -3.90 -8.61 1.19
CA TRP A 121 -3.00 -9.42 2.00
C TRP A 121 -2.34 -8.55 3.05
N VAL A 122 -2.30 -9.02 4.28
CA VAL A 122 -1.67 -8.31 5.40
C VAL A 122 -0.65 -9.23 6.06
N LEU A 123 0.49 -8.66 6.45
CA LEU A 123 1.53 -9.38 7.17
C LEU A 123 0.99 -9.88 8.51
N ASP A 124 1.14 -11.17 8.79
CA ASP A 124 0.79 -11.74 10.09
C ASP A 124 1.59 -11.03 11.20
N GLY A 125 0.88 -10.63 12.27
CA GLY A 125 1.49 -9.85 13.34
C GLY A 125 1.43 -8.34 13.15
N ASN A 126 1.01 -7.85 11.98
CA ASN A 126 0.80 -6.42 11.79
C ASN A 126 -0.57 -6.00 12.35
N ALA A 127 -0.63 -5.89 13.67
CA ALA A 127 -1.87 -5.61 14.39
C ALA A 127 -2.49 -4.26 14.00
N ARG A 128 -1.64 -3.26 13.70
CA ARG A 128 -2.09 -1.94 13.30
C ARG A 128 -2.87 -1.99 11.98
N ALA A 129 -2.30 -2.60 10.96
CA ALA A 129 -2.96 -2.75 9.66
C ALA A 129 -4.22 -3.61 9.78
N THR A 130 -4.15 -4.70 10.50
CA THR A 130 -5.29 -5.59 10.72
C THR A 130 -6.46 -4.82 11.32
N ARG A 131 -6.25 -4.06 12.40
CA ARG A 131 -7.31 -3.26 13.02
C ARG A 131 -7.86 -2.19 12.07
N PHE A 132 -6.99 -1.56 11.29
CA PHE A 132 -7.41 -0.58 10.30
C PHE A 132 -8.38 -1.21 9.29
N TYR A 133 -8.02 -2.35 8.71
CA TYR A 133 -8.87 -3.01 7.72
C TYR A 133 -10.15 -3.58 8.34
N GLU A 134 -10.09 -4.09 9.56
CA GLU A 134 -11.29 -4.55 10.27
C GLU A 134 -12.32 -3.41 10.45
N ARG A 135 -11.84 -2.21 10.77
CA ARG A 135 -12.73 -1.03 10.85
C ARG A 135 -13.37 -0.66 9.51
N HIS A 136 -12.81 -1.13 8.40
CA HIS A 136 -13.35 -0.89 7.06
C HIS A 136 -14.12 -2.08 6.50
N GLY A 137 -14.48 -3.03 7.36
CA GLY A 137 -15.33 -4.16 6.98
C GLY A 137 -14.59 -5.38 6.43
N PHE A 138 -13.26 -5.39 6.48
CA PHE A 138 -12.48 -6.57 6.06
C PHE A 138 -12.36 -7.57 7.19
N ALA A 139 -12.34 -8.86 6.84
CA ALA A 139 -12.15 -9.96 7.78
C ALA A 139 -11.27 -11.04 7.14
N PHE A 140 -10.51 -11.76 7.97
CA PHE A 140 -9.72 -12.88 7.52
C PHE A 140 -10.61 -13.98 6.95
N ASP A 141 -10.17 -14.59 5.84
CA ASP A 141 -10.89 -15.70 5.21
C ASP A 141 -10.17 -17.05 5.32
N GLY A 142 -9.04 -17.10 6.03
CA GLY A 142 -8.27 -18.30 6.23
C GLY A 142 -7.17 -18.56 5.21
N GLN A 143 -7.11 -17.81 4.12
CA GLN A 143 -6.04 -17.95 3.13
C GLN A 143 -4.74 -17.37 3.65
N VAL A 144 -3.63 -18.06 3.40
CA VAL A 144 -2.28 -17.62 3.81
C VAL A 144 -1.30 -17.82 2.66
N GLU A 145 -0.25 -17.00 2.64
CA GLU A 145 0.87 -17.11 1.70
C GLU A 145 2.18 -16.85 2.43
N GLU A 146 3.20 -17.64 2.13
CA GLU A 146 4.57 -17.39 2.60
C GLU A 146 5.28 -16.50 1.60
N GLU A 147 5.87 -15.41 2.11
CA GLU A 147 6.66 -14.48 1.33
C GLU A 147 8.01 -14.26 2.02
N PRO A 148 9.03 -13.69 1.33
CA PRO A 148 10.33 -13.42 1.97
C PRO A 148 10.23 -12.59 3.25
N GLU A 149 9.29 -11.68 3.34
CA GLU A 149 9.05 -10.84 4.51
C GLU A 149 8.31 -11.56 5.65
N GLY A 150 7.64 -12.68 5.36
CA GLY A 150 6.92 -13.49 6.35
C GLY A 150 5.60 -14.01 5.85
N LEU A 151 4.81 -14.54 6.77
CA LEU A 151 3.47 -15.07 6.46
C LEU A 151 2.50 -13.92 6.22
N HIS A 152 1.80 -13.98 5.08
CA HIS A 152 0.69 -13.07 4.78
C HIS A 152 -0.65 -13.77 4.94
N ARG A 153 -1.63 -13.05 5.42
CA ARG A 153 -3.00 -13.52 5.61
C ARG A 153 -3.95 -12.68 4.78
N ARG A 154 -4.89 -13.34 4.12
CA ARG A 154 -5.87 -12.62 3.28
C ARG A 154 -7.04 -12.11 4.13
N MET A 155 -7.43 -10.88 3.85
CA MET A 155 -8.66 -10.27 4.36
C MET A 155 -9.58 -9.94 3.19
N VAL A 156 -10.87 -10.11 3.38
CA VAL A 156 -11.88 -9.86 2.35
C VAL A 156 -13.01 -9.01 2.90
N ARG A 157 -13.60 -8.24 2.00
CA ARG A 157 -14.83 -7.48 2.24
C ARG A 157 -15.79 -7.81 1.09
N GLY A 158 -16.94 -8.35 1.46
CA GLY A 158 -17.98 -8.75 0.50
C GLY A 158 -19.00 -7.69 0.17
#